data_73d0b3af9fc597e78a175410ae9060b4
#
_entry.id   73d0b3af9fc597e78a175410ae9060b4
#
_cell.length_a   1.000
_cell.length_b   1.000
_cell.length_c   1.000
_cell.angle_alpha   90.00
_cell.angle_beta   90.00
_cell.angle_gamma   90.00
#
_symmetry.space_group_name_H-M   'P 1'
#
loop_
_entity.id
_entity.type
_entity.pdbx_description
1 polymer ?
#
loop_
_entity_poly.entity_id
_entity_poly.type
_entity_poly.pdbx_seq_one_letter_code
_entity_poly.pdbx_strand_id
1 'polypeptide(L)'
;AAFLLRFRGTAPAAALFFLALAALAFLLSVILKWAPSANGGGIPTAMGILRGIVTFKWLRTFVGVIASSVITFFAGMPLCNDGPSVLIGASLGRGVNSLLGGKKGAAWDRYVMTGCAGAGFAAATMSPLTAVFIALEEIHKKFSPMLLMAVFSSVLSATATTRLLGELFKVDTAFF
;
A
#
# COMPACT_ATOMS: atom_id res chain seq x y z
N ALA A 1 -16.19 0.39 16.65
CA ALA A 1 -16.53 -0.18 17.97
C ALA A 1 -17.93 0.28 18.44
N ALA A 2 -18.27 1.58 18.37
CA ALA A 2 -19.57 2.10 18.81
C ALA A 2 -20.78 1.53 18.03
N PHE A 3 -20.62 1.25 16.75
CA PHE A 3 -21.66 0.65 15.90
C PHE A 3 -21.96 -0.81 16.30
N LEU A 4 -20.94 -1.56 16.71
CA LEU A 4 -21.06 -2.95 17.15
C LEU A 4 -21.80 -3.08 18.50
N LEU A 5 -21.65 -2.10 19.39
CA LEU A 5 -22.32 -2.10 20.69
C LEU A 5 -23.84 -1.83 20.60
N ARG A 6 -24.28 -1.16 19.55
CA ARG A 6 -25.70 -0.87 19.32
C ARG A 6 -26.54 -2.11 18.92
N PHE A 7 -25.89 -3.16 18.40
CA PHE A 7 -26.52 -4.40 17.92
C PHE A 7 -26.51 -5.55 18.93
N ARG A 8 -26.12 -5.31 20.17
CA ARG A 8 -25.90 -6.35 21.17
C ARG A 8 -27.24 -6.95 21.78
N GLY A 9 -28.39 -6.54 21.31
CA GLY A 9 -29.68 -6.87 21.95
C GLY A 9 -30.65 -7.79 21.20
N THR A 10 -30.40 -8.12 19.90
CA THR A 10 -31.38 -8.94 19.14
C THR A 10 -30.68 -10.00 18.31
N ALA A 11 -31.04 -11.26 18.54
CA ALA A 11 -30.49 -12.41 17.79
C ALA A 11 -30.53 -12.25 16.24
N PRO A 12 -31.60 -11.68 15.62
CA PRO A 12 -31.65 -11.47 14.18
C PRO A 12 -30.66 -10.42 13.68
N ALA A 13 -30.31 -9.42 14.46
CA ALA A 13 -29.33 -8.39 14.08
C ALA A 13 -27.89 -8.94 14.08
N ALA A 14 -27.57 -9.82 15.02
CA ALA A 14 -26.30 -10.52 15.03
C ALA A 14 -26.15 -11.43 13.79
N ALA A 15 -27.20 -12.16 13.42
CA ALA A 15 -27.20 -13.00 12.23
C ALA A 15 -27.00 -12.19 10.94
N LEU A 16 -27.65 -11.04 10.80
CA LEU A 16 -27.46 -10.12 9.67
C LEU A 16 -26.04 -9.58 9.60
N PHE A 17 -25.43 -9.26 10.73
CA PHE A 17 -24.04 -8.80 10.80
C PHE A 17 -23.06 -9.88 10.35
N PHE A 18 -23.21 -11.12 10.82
CA PHE A 18 -22.35 -12.22 10.36
C PHE A 18 -22.55 -12.53 8.88
N LEU A 19 -23.76 -12.42 8.36
CA LEU A 19 -24.04 -12.61 6.94
C LEU A 19 -23.41 -11.50 6.09
N ALA A 20 -23.44 -10.25 6.55
CA ALA A 20 -22.75 -9.14 5.89
C ALA A 20 -21.22 -9.32 5.88
N LEU A 21 -20.63 -9.75 7.00
CA LEU A 21 -19.20 -10.07 7.05
C LEU A 21 -18.83 -11.22 6.12
N ALA A 22 -19.65 -12.28 6.04
CA ALA A 22 -19.44 -13.39 5.13
C ALA A 22 -19.50 -12.94 3.66
N ALA A 23 -20.43 -12.06 3.31
CA ALA A 23 -20.53 -11.47 1.96
C ALA A 23 -19.30 -10.63 1.62
N LEU A 24 -18.82 -9.79 2.55
CA LEU A 24 -17.60 -9.01 2.38
C LEU A 24 -16.35 -9.90 2.23
N ALA A 25 -16.25 -10.98 3.03
CA ALA A 25 -15.18 -11.95 2.94
C ALA A 25 -15.19 -12.70 1.59
N PHE A 26 -16.36 -13.03 1.07
CA PHE A 26 -16.51 -13.63 -0.25
C PHE A 26 -16.08 -12.68 -1.35
N LEU A 27 -16.50 -11.41 -1.31
CA LEU A 27 -16.08 -10.37 -2.24
C LEU A 27 -14.55 -10.19 -2.21
N LEU A 28 -13.95 -10.14 -1.03
CA LEU A 28 -12.50 -10.06 -0.85
C LEU A 28 -11.79 -11.26 -1.48
N SER A 29 -12.31 -12.47 -1.28
CA SER A 29 -11.75 -13.70 -1.87
C SER A 29 -11.76 -13.66 -3.41
N VAL A 30 -12.81 -13.11 -4.02
CA VAL A 30 -12.89 -12.96 -5.48
C VAL A 30 -11.85 -11.96 -6.00
N ILE A 31 -11.69 -10.82 -5.31
CA ILE A 31 -10.69 -9.80 -5.69
C ILE A 31 -9.27 -10.36 -5.57
N LEU A 32 -8.97 -11.08 -4.50
CA LEU A 32 -7.65 -11.68 -4.27
C LEU A 32 -7.34 -12.80 -5.29
N LYS A 33 -8.33 -13.53 -5.76
CA LYS A 33 -8.15 -14.46 -6.89
C LYS A 33 -7.83 -13.76 -8.20
N TRP A 34 -8.42 -12.58 -8.43
CA TRP A 34 -8.16 -11.77 -9.62
C TRP A 34 -6.77 -11.10 -9.58
N ALA A 35 -6.31 -10.67 -8.39
CA ALA A 35 -5.03 -10.03 -8.17
C ALA A 35 -4.19 -10.80 -7.12
N PRO A 36 -3.58 -11.95 -7.49
CA PRO A 36 -2.87 -12.81 -6.53
C PRO A 36 -1.68 -12.10 -5.85
N SER A 37 -1.10 -11.10 -6.50
CA SER A 37 -0.03 -10.28 -5.91
C SER A 37 -0.52 -9.35 -4.79
N ALA A 38 -1.84 -9.14 -4.66
CA ALA A 38 -2.44 -8.38 -3.55
C ALA A 38 -2.64 -9.26 -2.29
N ASN A 39 -2.53 -10.59 -2.42
CA ASN A 39 -2.73 -11.55 -1.32
C ASN A 39 -1.51 -11.66 -0.38
N GLY A 40 -0.51 -10.82 -0.53
CA GLY A 40 0.68 -10.82 0.31
C GLY A 40 0.63 -9.79 1.43
N GLY A 41 1.57 -9.91 2.36
CA GLY A 41 1.70 -9.01 3.52
C GLY A 41 2.22 -7.60 3.20
N GLY A 42 2.05 -7.09 1.98
CA GLY A 42 2.53 -5.76 1.59
C GLY A 42 4.05 -5.71 1.42
N ILE A 43 4.78 -5.48 2.49
CA ILE A 43 6.25 -5.40 2.49
C ILE A 43 6.90 -6.72 1.97
N PRO A 44 6.56 -7.92 2.45
CA PRO A 44 7.11 -9.17 1.92
C PRO A 44 6.81 -9.37 0.43
N THR A 45 5.63 -8.98 -0.03
CA THR A 45 5.28 -9.05 -1.45
C THR A 45 6.09 -8.07 -2.28
N ALA A 46 6.28 -6.84 -1.81
CA ALA A 46 7.14 -5.86 -2.47
C ALA A 46 8.59 -6.38 -2.60
N MET A 47 9.13 -7.01 -1.55
CA MET A 47 10.44 -7.67 -1.60
C MET A 47 10.49 -8.81 -2.63
N GLY A 48 9.46 -9.66 -2.67
CA GLY A 48 9.36 -10.76 -3.63
C GLY A 48 9.34 -10.27 -5.07
N ILE A 49 8.66 -9.17 -5.33
CA ILE A 49 8.60 -8.51 -6.64
C ILE A 49 9.96 -7.94 -7.02
N LEU A 50 10.63 -7.23 -6.12
CA LEU A 50 11.96 -6.65 -6.36
C LEU A 50 13.03 -7.71 -6.63
N ARG A 51 12.90 -8.88 -6.02
CA ARG A 51 13.77 -10.04 -6.26
C ARG A 51 13.41 -10.81 -7.53
N GLY A 52 12.30 -10.48 -8.18
CA GLY A 52 11.83 -11.17 -9.38
C GLY A 52 11.22 -12.55 -9.13
N ILE A 53 10.92 -12.88 -7.87
CA ILE A 53 10.32 -14.17 -7.48
C ILE A 53 8.82 -14.20 -7.80
N VAL A 54 8.16 -13.04 -7.71
CA VAL A 54 6.72 -12.91 -7.92
C VAL A 54 6.46 -12.22 -9.26
N THR A 55 5.65 -12.86 -10.10
CA THR A 55 5.16 -12.23 -11.35
C THR A 55 4.19 -11.10 -11.03
N PHE A 56 4.49 -9.91 -11.52
CA PHE A 56 3.82 -8.69 -11.12
C PHE A 56 3.15 -7.99 -12.30
N LYS A 57 1.84 -7.88 -12.26
CA LYS A 57 1.05 -7.04 -13.17
C LYS A 57 0.63 -5.78 -12.43
N TRP A 58 1.37 -4.68 -12.62
CA TRP A 58 1.24 -3.46 -11.85
C TRP A 58 -0.19 -2.93 -11.72
N LEU A 59 -0.95 -2.90 -12.81
CA LEU A 59 -2.32 -2.38 -12.81
C LEU A 59 -3.28 -3.25 -12.00
N ARG A 60 -3.19 -4.58 -12.13
CA ARG A 60 -4.04 -5.51 -11.39
C ARG A 60 -3.75 -5.46 -9.89
N THR A 61 -2.47 -5.37 -9.54
CA THR A 61 -2.06 -5.27 -8.13
C THR A 61 -2.51 -3.94 -7.53
N PHE A 62 -2.33 -2.85 -8.25
CA PHE A 62 -2.76 -1.52 -7.81
C PHE A 62 -4.26 -1.49 -7.50
N VAL A 63 -5.10 -1.88 -8.47
CA VAL A 63 -6.55 -1.92 -8.30
C VAL A 63 -6.96 -2.92 -7.23
N GLY A 64 -6.33 -4.11 -7.20
CA GLY A 64 -6.63 -5.16 -6.22
C GLY A 64 -6.34 -4.73 -4.79
N VAL A 65 -5.20 -4.06 -4.56
CA VAL A 65 -4.83 -3.57 -3.22
C VAL A 65 -5.77 -2.46 -2.76
N ILE A 66 -6.10 -1.49 -3.63
CA ILE A 66 -7.06 -0.42 -3.27
C ILE A 66 -8.43 -1.01 -2.95
N ALA A 67 -8.95 -1.88 -3.83
CA ALA A 67 -10.26 -2.49 -3.62
C ALA A 67 -10.31 -3.34 -2.33
N SER A 68 -9.27 -4.13 -2.06
CA SER A 68 -9.20 -4.93 -0.83
C SER A 68 -9.11 -4.06 0.42
N SER A 69 -8.33 -2.97 0.38
CA SER A 69 -8.20 -2.04 1.50
C SER A 69 -9.53 -1.34 1.82
N VAL A 70 -10.24 -0.89 0.79
CA VAL A 70 -11.55 -0.24 0.94
C VAL A 70 -12.57 -1.22 1.56
N ILE A 71 -12.65 -2.45 1.05
CA ILE A 71 -13.57 -3.47 1.59
C ILE A 71 -13.25 -3.79 3.05
N THR A 72 -11.98 -3.94 3.37
CA THR A 72 -11.54 -4.25 4.73
C THR A 72 -11.84 -3.10 5.70
N PHE A 73 -11.69 -1.86 5.25
CA PHE A 73 -12.05 -0.68 6.01
C PHE A 73 -13.56 -0.66 6.31
N PHE A 74 -14.41 -0.93 5.30
CA PHE A 74 -15.86 -1.04 5.49
C PHE A 74 -16.26 -2.22 6.38
N ALA A 75 -15.49 -3.31 6.37
CA ALA A 75 -15.70 -4.44 7.28
C ALA A 75 -15.40 -4.09 8.76
N GLY A 76 -14.85 -2.89 9.03
CA GLY A 76 -14.51 -2.44 10.37
C GLY A 76 -13.30 -3.15 10.98
N MET A 77 -12.48 -3.79 10.15
CA MET A 77 -11.24 -4.42 10.60
C MET A 77 -10.13 -3.37 10.66
N PRO A 78 -9.53 -3.13 11.82
CA PRO A 78 -8.40 -2.19 11.95
C PRO A 78 -7.12 -2.85 11.41
N LEU A 79 -7.03 -3.02 10.10
CA LEU A 79 -5.81 -3.49 9.46
C LEU A 79 -4.86 -2.31 9.25
N CYS A 80 -3.59 -2.56 9.52
CA CYS A 80 -2.53 -1.60 9.32
C CYS A 80 -2.44 -1.18 7.84
N ASN A 81 -2.39 0.12 7.58
CA ASN A 81 -2.31 0.67 6.22
C ASN A 81 -0.91 0.60 5.61
N ASP A 82 0.11 0.23 6.39
CA ASP A 82 1.52 0.27 5.99
C ASP A 82 1.82 -0.68 4.83
N GLY A 83 1.33 -1.92 4.91
CA GLY A 83 1.50 -2.92 3.86
C GLY A 83 0.89 -2.52 2.51
N PRO A 84 -0.41 -2.21 2.49
CA PRO A 84 -1.07 -1.74 1.28
C PRO A 84 -0.44 -0.48 0.66
N SER A 85 -0.03 0.49 1.47
CA SER A 85 0.59 1.74 1.00
C SER A 85 1.93 1.50 0.29
N VAL A 86 2.76 0.59 0.82
CA VAL A 86 4.02 0.17 0.19
C VAL A 86 3.77 -0.48 -1.18
N LEU A 87 2.77 -1.39 -1.27
CA LEU A 87 2.43 -2.04 -2.54
C LEU A 87 1.82 -1.08 -3.56
N ILE A 88 0.99 -0.14 -3.13
CA ILE A 88 0.45 0.92 -3.97
C ILE A 88 1.61 1.75 -4.53
N GLY A 89 2.52 2.21 -3.68
CA GLY A 89 3.71 2.95 -4.09
C GLY A 89 4.58 2.17 -5.09
N ALA A 90 4.91 0.93 -4.79
CA ALA A 90 5.71 0.07 -5.68
C ALA A 90 5.03 -0.15 -7.03
N SER A 91 3.70 -0.38 -7.05
CA SER A 91 2.94 -0.59 -8.28
C SER A 91 2.87 0.66 -9.15
N LEU A 92 2.69 1.83 -8.54
CA LEU A 92 2.75 3.12 -9.23
C LEU A 92 4.15 3.38 -9.82
N GLY A 93 5.21 3.13 -9.05
CA GLY A 93 6.58 3.29 -9.51
C GLY A 93 6.87 2.45 -10.76
N ARG A 94 6.43 1.20 -10.79
CA ARG A 94 6.53 0.35 -11.97
C ARG A 94 5.65 0.83 -13.11
N GLY A 95 4.43 1.26 -12.82
CA GLY A 95 3.51 1.79 -13.83
C GLY A 95 4.09 3.00 -14.55
N VAL A 96 4.58 3.99 -13.79
CA VAL A 96 5.21 5.21 -14.32
C VAL A 96 6.46 4.87 -15.13
N ASN A 97 7.33 3.99 -14.63
CA ASN A 97 8.53 3.58 -15.37
C ASN A 97 8.19 2.85 -16.68
N SER A 98 7.12 2.03 -16.68
CA SER A 98 6.63 1.36 -17.89
C SER A 98 6.07 2.34 -18.92
N LEU A 99 5.35 3.38 -18.46
CA LEU A 99 4.77 4.43 -19.32
C LEU A 99 5.84 5.37 -19.89
N LEU A 100 6.89 5.67 -19.12
CA LEU A 100 8.00 6.53 -19.54
C LEU A 100 9.00 5.82 -20.47
N GLY A 101 8.66 4.66 -20.98
CA GLY A 101 9.42 3.96 -21.98
C GLY A 101 10.52 3.01 -21.48
N GLY A 102 10.45 2.58 -20.25
CA GLY A 102 11.06 1.40 -19.58
C GLY A 102 12.38 0.76 -20.05
N LYS A 103 13.13 1.40 -20.95
CA LYS A 103 14.36 0.85 -21.55
C LYS A 103 15.61 0.93 -20.68
N LYS A 104 15.49 1.49 -19.48
CA LYS A 104 16.61 1.64 -18.55
C LYS A 104 16.71 0.40 -17.66
N GLY A 105 17.20 -0.72 -18.14
CA GLY A 105 17.63 -1.91 -17.40
C GLY A 105 16.87 -2.31 -16.09
N ALA A 106 16.86 -3.59 -15.75
CA ALA A 106 16.18 -4.13 -14.57
C ALA A 106 16.62 -3.50 -13.23
N ALA A 107 17.83 -2.95 -13.15
CA ALA A 107 18.33 -2.28 -11.94
C ALA A 107 17.63 -0.95 -11.70
N TRP A 108 17.41 -0.16 -12.74
CA TRP A 108 16.70 1.11 -12.65
C TRP A 108 15.24 0.93 -12.21
N ASP A 109 14.56 -0.07 -12.77
CA ASP A 109 13.19 -0.42 -12.41
C ASP A 109 13.07 -0.72 -10.91
N ARG A 110 14.05 -1.45 -10.35
CA ARG A 110 14.10 -1.73 -8.90
C ARG A 110 14.30 -0.47 -8.06
N TYR A 111 15.15 0.44 -8.48
CA TYR A 111 15.39 1.69 -7.74
C TYR A 111 14.14 2.58 -7.70
N VAL A 112 13.47 2.74 -8.85
CA VAL A 112 12.22 3.49 -8.93
C VAL A 112 11.12 2.84 -8.07
N MET A 113 10.96 1.52 -8.17
CA MET A 113 9.97 0.80 -7.36
C MET A 113 10.25 0.92 -5.86
N THR A 114 11.51 0.82 -5.42
CA THR A 114 11.89 0.97 -4.01
C THR A 114 11.65 2.39 -3.52
N GLY A 115 12.00 3.40 -4.31
CA GLY A 115 11.75 4.80 -3.98
C GLY A 115 10.25 5.10 -3.83
N CYS A 116 9.44 4.63 -4.78
CA CYS A 116 7.99 4.80 -4.73
C CYS A 116 7.33 3.98 -3.62
N ALA A 117 7.86 2.80 -3.26
CA ALA A 117 7.40 2.02 -2.12
C ALA A 117 7.62 2.76 -0.80
N GLY A 118 8.82 3.34 -0.62
CA GLY A 118 9.12 4.21 0.52
C GLY A 118 8.25 5.47 0.54
N ALA A 119 8.00 6.09 -0.61
CA ALA A 119 7.12 7.23 -0.75
C ALA A 119 5.67 6.92 -0.33
N GLY A 120 5.15 5.74 -0.73
CA GLY A 120 3.83 5.27 -0.30
C GLY A 120 3.74 5.06 1.21
N PHE A 121 4.77 4.48 1.82
CA PHE A 121 4.84 4.34 3.27
C PHE A 121 4.90 5.70 3.98
N ALA A 122 5.75 6.61 3.50
CA ALA A 122 5.89 7.95 4.06
C ALA A 122 4.59 8.76 4.01
N ALA A 123 3.84 8.64 2.91
CA ALA A 123 2.55 9.29 2.76
C ALA A 123 1.50 8.75 3.74
N ALA A 124 1.54 7.45 4.05
CA ALA A 124 0.60 6.82 4.98
C ALA A 124 0.92 7.09 6.45
N THR A 125 2.20 7.13 6.82
CA THR A 125 2.64 7.26 8.23
C THR A 125 3.09 8.66 8.61
N MET A 126 3.21 9.58 7.66
CA MET A 126 3.76 10.94 7.82
C MET A 126 5.17 10.96 8.43
N SER A 127 5.89 9.86 8.32
CA SER A 127 7.23 9.70 8.91
C SER A 127 8.29 9.45 7.83
N PRO A 128 8.88 10.52 7.26
CA PRO A 128 9.79 10.41 6.13
C PRO A 128 11.08 9.65 6.47
N LEU A 129 11.61 9.85 7.67
CA LEU A 129 12.87 9.23 8.08
C LEU A 129 12.72 7.71 8.21
N THR A 130 11.64 7.26 8.84
CA THR A 130 11.30 5.84 8.97
C THR A 130 11.09 5.20 7.60
N ALA A 131 10.44 5.90 6.69
CA ALA A 131 10.20 5.42 5.33
C ALA A 131 11.51 5.19 4.55
N VAL A 132 12.49 6.08 4.70
CA VAL A 132 13.82 5.90 4.07
C VAL A 132 14.51 4.66 4.63
N PHE A 133 14.54 4.49 5.95
CA PHE A 133 15.16 3.32 6.57
C PHE A 133 14.48 2.01 6.17
N ILE A 134 13.16 1.93 6.22
CA ILE A 134 12.41 0.74 5.80
C ILE A 134 12.66 0.42 4.32
N ALA A 135 12.69 1.43 3.45
CA ALA A 135 12.94 1.21 2.03
C ALA A 135 14.34 0.65 1.76
N LEU A 136 15.35 1.09 2.48
CA LEU A 136 16.74 0.64 2.31
C LEU A 136 17.00 -0.71 3.00
N GLU A 137 16.60 -0.84 4.25
CA GLU A 137 16.92 -1.98 5.10
C GLU A 137 16.00 -3.17 4.84
N GLU A 138 14.71 -2.93 4.78
CA GLU A 138 13.71 -4.00 4.69
C GLU A 138 13.40 -4.35 3.24
N ILE A 139 13.13 -3.36 2.39
CA ILE A 139 12.65 -3.61 1.03
C ILE A 139 13.80 -3.98 0.09
N HIS A 140 14.85 -3.19 0.03
CA HIS A 140 15.95 -3.41 -0.94
C HIS A 140 17.06 -4.31 -0.41
N LYS A 141 17.35 -4.26 0.90
CA LYS A 141 18.40 -5.05 1.59
C LYS A 141 19.82 -4.87 1.02
N LYS A 142 20.05 -3.83 0.25
CA LYS A 142 21.37 -3.46 -0.28
C LYS A 142 21.50 -1.95 -0.23
N PHE A 143 22.59 -1.48 0.34
CA PHE A 143 22.89 -0.06 0.40
C PHE A 143 23.65 0.37 -0.86
N SER A 144 23.15 1.39 -1.54
CA SER A 144 23.85 2.06 -2.64
C SER A 144 23.58 3.56 -2.54
N PRO A 145 24.61 4.43 -2.73
CA PRO A 145 24.41 5.88 -2.69
C PRO A 145 23.34 6.37 -3.69
N MET A 146 23.28 5.75 -4.87
CA MET A 146 22.28 6.08 -5.88
C MET A 146 20.87 5.69 -5.45
N LEU A 147 20.72 4.54 -4.77
CA LEU A 147 19.46 4.11 -4.20
C LEU A 147 19.01 5.06 -3.07
N LEU A 148 19.92 5.46 -2.19
CA LEU A 148 19.64 6.40 -1.11
C LEU A 148 19.09 7.72 -1.66
N MET A 149 19.73 8.29 -2.68
CA MET A 149 19.27 9.52 -3.32
C MET A 149 17.87 9.36 -3.95
N ALA A 150 17.63 8.24 -4.64
CA ALA A 150 16.33 7.95 -5.25
C ALA A 150 15.22 7.81 -4.20
N VAL A 151 15.48 7.07 -3.12
CA VAL A 151 14.52 6.89 -2.02
C VAL A 151 14.26 8.20 -1.29
N PHE A 152 15.33 8.92 -0.95
CA PHE A 152 15.24 10.17 -0.20
C PHE A 152 14.45 11.24 -0.98
N SER A 153 14.74 11.43 -2.26
CA SER A 153 14.00 12.38 -3.11
C SER A 153 12.53 11.99 -3.27
N SER A 154 12.23 10.71 -3.46
CA SER A 154 10.85 10.20 -3.58
C SER A 154 10.05 10.38 -2.29
N VAL A 155 10.66 10.07 -1.14
CA VAL A 155 10.02 10.21 0.17
C VAL A 155 9.77 11.68 0.52
N LEU A 156 10.74 12.57 0.28
CA LEU A 156 10.57 14.00 0.53
C LEU A 156 9.48 14.61 -0.35
N SER A 157 9.47 14.27 -1.64
CA SER A 157 8.43 14.77 -2.54
C SER A 157 7.04 14.28 -2.13
N ALA A 158 6.91 13.00 -1.74
CA ALA A 158 5.65 12.45 -1.27
C ALA A 158 5.15 13.14 0.01
N THR A 159 6.01 13.31 1.02
CA THR A 159 5.62 13.98 2.27
C THR A 159 5.28 15.45 2.06
N ALA A 160 6.01 16.16 1.22
CA ALA A 160 5.69 17.54 0.86
C ALA A 160 4.33 17.63 0.17
N THR A 161 4.07 16.75 -0.81
CA THR A 161 2.79 16.73 -1.53
C THR A 161 1.63 16.38 -0.60
N THR A 162 1.80 15.41 0.30
CA THR A 162 0.76 15.02 1.25
C THR A 162 0.43 16.15 2.22
N ARG A 163 1.42 16.90 2.71
CA ARG A 163 1.21 18.07 3.56
C ARG A 163 0.48 19.17 2.81
N LEU A 164 0.92 19.51 1.59
CA LEU A 164 0.26 20.52 0.76
C LEU A 164 -1.19 20.18 0.46
N LEU A 165 -1.48 18.92 0.14
CA LEU A 165 -2.85 18.45 -0.07
C LEU A 165 -3.68 18.52 1.23
N GLY A 166 -3.09 18.15 2.37
CA GLY A 166 -3.75 18.27 3.67
C GLY A 166 -4.16 19.72 3.98
N GLU A 167 -3.27 20.67 3.76
CA GLU A 167 -3.57 22.10 3.93
C GLU A 167 -4.64 22.59 2.94
N LEU A 168 -4.57 22.16 1.67
CA LEU A 168 -5.52 22.54 0.64
C LEU A 168 -6.95 22.04 0.94
N PHE A 169 -7.06 20.81 1.42
CA PHE A 169 -8.35 20.19 1.76
C PHE A 169 -8.78 20.44 3.20
N LYS A 170 -8.00 21.21 3.98
CA LYS A 170 -8.23 21.46 5.42
C LYS A 170 -8.43 20.16 6.23
N VAL A 171 -7.73 19.11 5.84
CA VAL A 171 -7.70 17.85 6.58
C VAL A 171 -6.50 17.90 7.51
N ASP A 172 -6.75 17.80 8.81
CA ASP A 172 -5.68 17.72 9.81
C ASP A 172 -4.86 16.45 9.58
N THR A 173 -3.68 16.61 8.98
CA THR A 173 -2.72 15.52 8.76
C THR A 173 -1.91 15.19 10.02
N ALA A 174 -2.19 15.89 11.13
CA ALA A 174 -1.50 15.74 12.41
C ALA A 174 -1.96 14.53 13.25
N PHE A 175 -2.95 13.78 12.79
CA PHE A 175 -3.53 12.65 13.53
C PHE A 175 -2.98 11.27 13.12
N PHE A 176 -1.91 11.21 12.31
CA PHE A 176 -1.26 9.96 11.91
C PHE A 176 0.20 9.92 12.32
#